data_be2517b9f8699d6319ed1713a4b8fb31
#
_entry.id   be2517b9f8699d6319ed1713a4b8fb31
#
_cell.length_a   1.000
_cell.length_b   1.000
_cell.length_c   1.000
_cell.angle_alpha   90.00
_cell.angle_beta   90.00
_cell.angle_gamma   90.00
#
_symmetry.space_group_name_H-M   'P 1'
#
loop_
_entity.id
_entity.type
_entity.pdbx_description
1 polymer ?
#
loop_
_entity_poly.entity_id
_entity_poly.type
_entity_poly.pdbx_seq_one_letter_code
_entity_poly.pdbx_strand_id
1 'polypeptide(L)'
;KNGQTTSGSVNVVSGTTSYSLTLSFVSSTLNNNEWSVIKSVSDAGQGANYWSIGDRKAVTLNGTVGKLSLSNVTTYAFIIGFNHNASVEGANRIHFQLAKTALSGGTDVCFCDNQYGPDSGWSSPGAGYFVMNASNTNSGGWKSSQMRTNICGTSLSSYSGTIIAVIPAALRAVLKSVTKYTDNTGGGSDTASYVTSTTDLLPLLSEFEYH
;
A
#
# COMPACT_ATOMS: atom_id res chain seq x y z
N LYS A 1 -17.19 -21.77 -10.10
CA LYS A 1 -17.32 -23.20 -9.96
C LYS A 1 -16.88 -23.68 -8.58
N ASN A 2 -16.64 -22.80 -7.62
CA ASN A 2 -16.11 -23.14 -6.29
C ASN A 2 -17.23 -23.30 -5.22
N GLY A 3 -18.44 -23.69 -5.62
CA GLY A 3 -19.53 -23.95 -4.69
C GLY A 3 -19.93 -22.75 -3.83
N GLN A 4 -19.59 -21.53 -4.24
CA GLN A 4 -19.97 -20.33 -3.50
C GLN A 4 -21.47 -20.13 -3.60
N THR A 5 -22.12 -20.04 -2.46
CA THR A 5 -23.53 -19.69 -2.33
C THR A 5 -23.63 -18.36 -1.62
N THR A 6 -24.51 -17.50 -2.10
CA THR A 6 -24.90 -16.30 -1.38
C THR A 6 -26.40 -16.34 -1.17
N SER A 7 -26.85 -15.86 -0.04
CA SER A 7 -28.27 -15.73 0.26
C SER A 7 -28.57 -14.28 0.61
N GLY A 8 -29.71 -13.80 0.19
CA GLY A 8 -30.21 -12.49 0.48
C GLY A 8 -31.71 -12.45 0.36
N SER A 9 -32.34 -11.47 0.97
CA SER A 9 -33.78 -11.21 0.83
C SER A 9 -33.99 -9.97 -0.02
N VAL A 10 -34.95 -10.05 -0.94
CA VAL A 10 -35.44 -8.90 -1.71
C VAL A 10 -36.85 -8.60 -1.24
N ASN A 11 -37.07 -7.37 -0.75
CA ASN A 11 -38.41 -6.89 -0.44
C ASN A 11 -39.10 -6.44 -1.72
N VAL A 12 -40.15 -7.12 -2.08
CA VAL A 12 -40.99 -6.77 -3.22
C VAL A 12 -42.04 -5.75 -2.77
N VAL A 13 -42.00 -4.56 -3.33
CA VAL A 13 -42.98 -3.52 -3.07
C VAL A 13 -44.03 -3.53 -4.21
N SER A 14 -45.30 -3.52 -3.83
CA SER A 14 -46.40 -3.48 -4.80
C SER A 14 -46.27 -2.27 -5.74
N GLY A 15 -46.44 -2.51 -7.05
CA GLY A 15 -46.32 -1.48 -8.08
C GLY A 15 -44.95 -1.41 -8.77
N THR A 16 -43.94 -2.16 -8.33
CA THR A 16 -42.65 -2.26 -9.01
C THR A 16 -42.69 -3.39 -10.05
N THR A 17 -42.34 -3.08 -11.30
CA THR A 17 -42.42 -4.03 -12.41
C THR A 17 -41.14 -4.76 -12.73
N SER A 18 -40.02 -4.32 -12.15
CA SER A 18 -38.70 -4.99 -12.36
C SER A 18 -37.83 -4.89 -11.11
N TYR A 19 -37.08 -5.92 -10.86
CA TYR A 19 -36.06 -6.01 -9.82
C TYR A 19 -34.78 -6.47 -10.46
N SER A 20 -33.65 -5.86 -10.10
CA SER A 20 -32.33 -6.35 -10.48
C SER A 20 -31.59 -6.82 -9.25
N LEU A 21 -31.08 -8.05 -9.30
CA LEU A 21 -30.18 -8.60 -8.31
C LEU A 21 -28.81 -8.76 -8.93
N THR A 22 -27.82 -8.03 -8.41
CA THR A 22 -26.42 -8.21 -8.82
C THR A 22 -25.73 -9.14 -7.83
N LEU A 23 -25.30 -10.30 -8.30
CA LEU A 23 -24.50 -11.25 -7.52
C LEU A 23 -23.03 -11.05 -7.87
N SER A 24 -22.23 -10.73 -6.85
CA SER A 24 -20.78 -10.65 -7.00
C SER A 24 -20.16 -11.88 -6.36
N PHE A 25 -19.41 -12.64 -7.15
CA PHE A 25 -18.66 -13.79 -6.67
C PHE A 25 -17.19 -13.42 -6.47
N VAL A 26 -16.61 -13.91 -5.37
CA VAL A 26 -15.18 -13.78 -5.14
C VAL A 26 -14.42 -14.76 -6.02
N SER A 27 -13.53 -14.25 -6.87
CA SER A 27 -12.63 -15.07 -7.67
C SER A 27 -11.48 -15.59 -6.83
N SER A 28 -11.09 -16.85 -7.03
CA SER A 28 -9.85 -17.39 -6.47
C SER A 28 -8.59 -16.81 -7.10
N THR A 29 -8.70 -16.14 -8.24
CA THR A 29 -7.62 -15.34 -8.82
C THR A 29 -7.74 -13.92 -8.30
N LEU A 30 -6.80 -13.49 -7.46
CA LEU A 30 -6.84 -12.18 -6.80
C LEU A 30 -7.06 -11.03 -7.78
N ASN A 31 -6.35 -11.07 -8.92
CA ASN A 31 -6.40 -10.01 -9.94
C ASN A 31 -7.79 -9.79 -10.55
N ASN A 32 -8.65 -10.80 -10.51
CA ASN A 32 -9.99 -10.72 -11.09
C ASN A 32 -11.05 -10.10 -10.15
N ASN A 33 -10.65 -9.67 -8.97
CA ASN A 33 -11.55 -9.06 -8.00
C ASN A 33 -11.37 -7.55 -7.98
N GLU A 34 -12.47 -6.82 -7.82
CA GLU A 34 -12.40 -5.39 -7.53
C GLU A 34 -11.82 -5.14 -6.13
N TRP A 35 -11.19 -4.00 -5.90
CA TRP A 35 -10.61 -3.65 -4.60
C TRP A 35 -11.66 -3.62 -3.48
N SER A 36 -12.89 -3.25 -3.78
CA SER A 36 -14.01 -3.30 -2.85
C SER A 36 -14.36 -4.71 -2.42
N VAL A 37 -14.28 -5.68 -3.34
CA VAL A 37 -14.48 -7.11 -3.04
C VAL A 37 -13.35 -7.63 -2.15
N ILE A 38 -12.10 -7.30 -2.48
CA ILE A 38 -10.94 -7.66 -1.67
C ILE A 38 -11.08 -7.10 -0.25
N LYS A 39 -11.51 -5.84 -0.13
CA LYS A 39 -11.80 -5.23 1.18
C LYS A 39 -12.86 -5.99 1.95
N SER A 40 -13.97 -6.32 1.32
CA SER A 40 -15.07 -7.05 1.96
C SER A 40 -14.64 -8.42 2.46
N VAL A 41 -13.86 -9.15 1.68
CA VAL A 41 -13.27 -10.44 2.07
C VAL A 41 -12.29 -10.27 3.23
N SER A 42 -11.47 -9.23 3.18
CA SER A 42 -10.53 -8.89 4.27
C SER A 42 -11.29 -8.57 5.55
N ASP A 43 -12.29 -7.70 5.49
CA ASP A 43 -13.08 -7.28 6.66
C ASP A 43 -13.82 -8.46 7.30
N ALA A 44 -14.20 -9.45 6.50
CA ALA A 44 -14.81 -10.69 6.98
C ALA A 44 -13.78 -11.70 7.55
N GLY A 45 -12.47 -11.38 7.51
CA GLY A 45 -11.41 -12.30 7.96
C GLY A 45 -11.20 -13.51 7.07
N GLN A 46 -11.69 -13.46 5.82
CA GLN A 46 -11.72 -14.60 4.91
C GLN A 46 -10.58 -14.59 3.86
N GLY A 47 -9.65 -13.65 3.95
CA GLY A 47 -8.60 -13.48 2.94
C GLY A 47 -7.86 -14.77 2.59
N ALA A 48 -7.36 -15.48 3.61
CA ALA A 48 -6.62 -16.72 3.43
C ALA A 48 -7.46 -17.91 2.91
N ASN A 49 -8.79 -17.81 2.90
CA ASN A 49 -9.66 -18.82 2.32
C ASN A 49 -9.77 -18.71 0.80
N TYR A 50 -9.44 -17.56 0.25
CA TYR A 50 -9.54 -17.29 -1.19
C TYR A 50 -8.19 -17.14 -1.87
N TRP A 51 -7.19 -16.56 -1.16
CA TRP A 51 -5.91 -16.19 -1.73
C TRP A 51 -4.74 -16.62 -0.85
N SER A 52 -3.56 -16.67 -1.43
CA SER A 52 -2.32 -17.09 -0.79
C SER A 52 -1.30 -15.96 -0.77
N ILE A 53 -0.31 -16.05 0.11
CA ILE A 53 0.88 -15.20 0.06
C ILE A 53 1.54 -15.38 -1.30
N GLY A 54 1.93 -14.26 -1.93
CA GLY A 54 2.46 -14.22 -3.29
C GLY A 54 1.43 -13.99 -4.39
N ASP A 55 0.13 -14.17 -4.11
CA ASP A 55 -0.91 -13.75 -5.06
C ASP A 55 -0.83 -12.24 -5.29
N ARG A 56 -1.09 -11.82 -6.52
CA ARG A 56 -0.91 -10.42 -6.91
C ARG A 56 -2.10 -9.85 -7.66
N LYS A 57 -2.25 -8.54 -7.54
CA LYS A 57 -3.18 -7.75 -8.34
C LYS A 57 -2.44 -6.61 -9.03
N ALA A 58 -2.72 -6.44 -10.32
CA ALA A 58 -2.16 -5.34 -11.10
C ALA A 58 -2.64 -3.97 -10.58
N VAL A 59 -1.73 -3.02 -10.53
CA VAL A 59 -1.96 -1.64 -10.13
C VAL A 59 -1.39 -0.74 -11.22
N THR A 60 -2.25 0.04 -11.85
CA THR A 60 -1.83 1.00 -12.88
C THR A 60 -1.62 2.36 -12.24
N LEU A 61 -0.41 2.88 -12.33
CA LEU A 61 0.00 4.15 -11.75
C LEU A 61 -0.14 5.27 -12.79
N ASN A 62 -0.79 6.36 -12.38
CA ASN A 62 -0.95 7.55 -13.21
C ASN A 62 -0.82 8.81 -12.37
N GLY A 63 -0.04 9.77 -12.85
CA GLY A 63 0.17 11.05 -12.19
C GLY A 63 1.65 11.32 -11.90
N THR A 64 1.93 12.17 -10.92
CA THR A 64 3.28 12.63 -10.62
C THR A 64 3.63 12.38 -9.17
N VAL A 65 4.81 11.79 -8.94
CA VAL A 65 5.45 11.67 -7.63
C VAL A 65 6.72 12.51 -7.67
N GLY A 66 6.76 13.58 -6.90
CA GLY A 66 7.84 14.55 -7.03
C GLY A 66 7.88 15.15 -8.45
N LYS A 67 8.94 14.88 -9.21
CA LYS A 67 9.08 15.25 -10.63
C LYS A 67 8.85 14.08 -11.58
N LEU A 68 8.70 12.86 -11.04
CA LEU A 68 8.50 11.66 -11.85
C LEU A 68 7.07 11.61 -12.37
N SER A 69 6.91 11.68 -13.67
CA SER A 69 5.64 11.46 -14.35
C SER A 69 5.46 9.99 -14.66
N LEU A 70 4.32 9.44 -14.20
CA LEU A 70 3.90 8.07 -14.47
C LEU A 70 2.65 8.11 -15.36
N SER A 71 2.70 7.39 -16.48
CA SER A 71 1.58 7.28 -17.43
C SER A 71 1.33 5.82 -17.75
N ASN A 72 0.24 5.29 -17.21
CA ASN A 72 -0.15 3.87 -17.37
C ASN A 72 0.96 2.88 -17.00
N VAL A 73 1.74 3.20 -15.99
CA VAL A 73 2.81 2.31 -15.50
C VAL A 73 2.19 1.20 -14.66
N THR A 74 2.40 -0.05 -15.07
CA THR A 74 1.87 -1.19 -14.32
C THR A 74 2.89 -1.69 -13.31
N THR A 75 2.45 -1.77 -12.07
CA THR A 75 3.10 -2.50 -10.98
C THR A 75 2.12 -3.51 -10.40
N TYR A 76 2.50 -4.22 -9.37
CA TYR A 76 1.64 -5.21 -8.71
C TYR A 76 1.63 -5.04 -7.21
N ALA A 77 0.47 -5.24 -6.62
CA ALA A 77 0.30 -5.42 -5.19
C ALA A 77 0.30 -6.93 -4.89
N PHE A 78 1.32 -7.41 -4.20
CA PHE A 78 1.47 -8.80 -3.79
C PHE A 78 1.00 -8.98 -2.35
N ILE A 79 0.25 -10.04 -2.08
CA ILE A 79 -0.07 -10.43 -0.70
C ILE A 79 1.21 -10.90 -0.02
N ILE A 80 1.58 -10.26 1.08
CA ILE A 80 2.72 -10.62 1.91
C ILE A 80 2.30 -11.20 3.27
N GLY A 81 1.03 -11.07 3.64
CA GLY A 81 0.55 -11.66 4.88
C GLY A 81 -0.93 -11.40 5.14
N PHE A 82 -1.46 -12.17 6.08
CA PHE A 82 -2.79 -12.04 6.62
C PHE A 82 -2.68 -11.80 8.12
N ASN A 83 -3.31 -10.74 8.61
CA ASN A 83 -3.29 -10.39 10.04
C ASN A 83 -1.86 -10.25 10.63
N HIS A 84 -0.91 -9.78 9.83
CA HIS A 84 0.51 -9.75 10.16
C HIS A 84 0.81 -9.09 11.52
N ASN A 85 0.09 -8.04 11.86
CA ASN A 85 0.32 -7.26 13.09
C ASN A 85 -0.98 -7.12 13.92
N ALA A 86 -1.73 -8.21 14.03
CA ALA A 86 -3.07 -8.20 14.61
C ALA A 86 -3.11 -7.73 16.07
N SER A 87 -2.05 -7.95 16.83
CA SER A 87 -1.95 -7.49 18.23
C SER A 87 -1.95 -5.97 18.37
N VAL A 88 -1.54 -5.25 17.33
CA VAL A 88 -1.44 -3.78 17.32
C VAL A 88 -2.52 -3.15 16.46
N GLU A 89 -2.82 -3.74 15.31
CA GLU A 89 -3.67 -3.16 14.26
C GLU A 89 -5.06 -3.79 14.19
N GLY A 90 -5.30 -4.83 14.99
CA GLY A 90 -6.51 -5.64 14.90
C GLY A 90 -6.44 -6.68 13.77
N ALA A 91 -7.37 -7.61 13.81
CA ALA A 91 -7.51 -8.67 12.83
C ALA A 91 -8.18 -8.17 11.52
N ASN A 92 -8.42 -9.11 10.61
CA ASN A 92 -9.15 -8.90 9.36
C ASN A 92 -8.42 -7.93 8.41
N ARG A 93 -7.13 -8.19 8.22
CA ARG A 93 -6.25 -7.43 7.32
C ARG A 93 -5.56 -8.35 6.32
N ILE A 94 -5.45 -7.87 5.09
CA ILE A 94 -4.56 -8.42 4.08
C ILE A 94 -3.46 -7.38 3.86
N HIS A 95 -2.21 -7.78 4.04
CA HIS A 95 -1.06 -6.91 3.84
C HIS A 95 -0.51 -7.11 2.44
N PHE A 96 -0.25 -6.00 1.78
CA PHE A 96 0.25 -5.96 0.41
C PHE A 96 1.56 -5.21 0.34
N GLN A 97 2.43 -5.64 -0.58
CA GLN A 97 3.61 -4.92 -1.00
C GLN A 97 3.48 -4.53 -2.47
N LEU A 98 3.70 -3.27 -2.78
CA LEU A 98 3.93 -2.87 -4.16
C LEU A 98 5.33 -3.31 -4.58
N ALA A 99 5.42 -3.98 -5.71
CA ALA A 99 6.67 -4.53 -6.19
C ALA A 99 6.75 -4.44 -7.72
N LYS A 100 7.89 -4.83 -8.25
CA LYS A 100 8.14 -4.96 -9.67
C LYS A 100 7.17 -5.93 -10.33
N THR A 101 7.26 -6.13 -11.63
CA THR A 101 6.30 -6.92 -12.42
C THR A 101 6.23 -8.40 -12.04
N ALA A 102 7.23 -8.92 -11.32
CA ALA A 102 7.23 -10.28 -10.75
C ALA A 102 8.05 -10.31 -9.45
N LEU A 103 7.74 -11.23 -8.53
CA LEU A 103 8.52 -11.41 -7.29
C LEU A 103 9.93 -11.90 -7.58
N SER A 104 10.10 -12.75 -8.59
CA SER A 104 11.39 -13.22 -9.07
C SER A 104 11.58 -12.77 -10.52
N GLY A 105 12.71 -12.11 -10.81
CA GLY A 105 12.89 -11.44 -12.10
C GLY A 105 11.94 -10.25 -12.28
N GLY A 106 11.50 -10.00 -13.50
CA GLY A 106 10.61 -8.89 -13.83
C GLY A 106 11.32 -7.54 -13.91
N THR A 107 10.56 -6.51 -14.25
CA THR A 107 11.06 -5.15 -14.42
C THR A 107 10.78 -4.34 -13.16
N ASP A 108 11.78 -3.64 -12.66
CA ASP A 108 11.62 -2.71 -11.56
C ASP A 108 10.80 -1.48 -12.01
N VAL A 109 9.96 -0.98 -11.10
CA VAL A 109 9.16 0.22 -11.31
C VAL A 109 9.67 1.31 -10.36
N CYS A 110 10.12 2.41 -10.93
CA CYS A 110 10.53 3.57 -10.15
C CYS A 110 9.29 4.30 -9.63
N PHE A 111 9.23 4.58 -8.34
CA PHE A 111 8.13 5.30 -7.69
C PHE A 111 8.50 6.72 -7.26
N CYS A 112 9.76 7.09 -7.36
CA CYS A 112 10.23 8.44 -7.06
C CYS A 112 11.40 8.80 -7.98
N ASP A 113 11.66 10.08 -8.05
CA ASP A 113 12.80 10.65 -8.80
C ASP A 113 13.83 11.26 -7.85
N ASN A 114 14.72 12.08 -8.43
CA ASN A 114 15.77 12.79 -7.72
C ASN A 114 15.34 14.15 -7.15
N GLN A 115 14.05 14.48 -7.07
CA GLN A 115 13.61 15.80 -6.59
C GLN A 115 14.14 16.10 -5.19
N TYR A 116 14.24 15.07 -4.37
CA TYR A 116 14.76 15.15 -3.00
C TYR A 116 16.19 14.63 -2.90
N GLY A 117 16.91 14.67 -4.01
CA GLY A 117 18.34 14.39 -4.04
C GLY A 117 19.14 15.46 -3.31
N PRO A 118 20.40 15.18 -3.00
CA PRO A 118 21.25 16.14 -2.29
C PRO A 118 21.49 17.39 -3.14
N ASP A 119 21.48 18.54 -2.47
CA ASP A 119 21.95 19.78 -3.04
C ASP A 119 23.46 19.73 -3.34
N SER A 120 23.98 20.80 -3.94
CA SER A 120 25.38 20.93 -4.31
C SER A 120 26.35 20.49 -3.21
N GLY A 121 27.23 19.59 -3.50
CA GLY A 121 28.22 19.04 -2.56
C GLY A 121 28.27 17.52 -2.50
N TRP A 122 27.25 16.85 -2.98
CA TRP A 122 27.29 15.42 -3.27
C TRP A 122 27.63 15.26 -4.75
N SER A 123 28.48 14.32 -5.06
CA SER A 123 28.86 14.07 -6.44
C SER A 123 27.66 13.66 -7.28
N SER A 124 27.37 14.43 -8.30
CA SER A 124 26.30 14.22 -9.26
C SER A 124 24.88 14.40 -8.72
N PRO A 125 24.48 15.61 -8.31
CA PRO A 125 23.09 15.92 -8.11
C PRO A 125 22.34 15.75 -9.45
N GLY A 126 21.20 15.11 -9.41
CA GLY A 126 20.30 15.03 -10.56
C GLY A 126 20.29 13.71 -11.33
N ALA A 127 21.11 12.73 -10.99
CA ALA A 127 21.14 11.45 -11.67
C ALA A 127 20.48 10.32 -10.88
N GLY A 128 19.20 10.48 -10.53
CA GLY A 128 18.43 9.40 -9.91
C GLY A 128 18.72 9.15 -8.42
N TYR A 129 19.27 10.12 -7.73
CA TYR A 129 19.50 10.02 -6.30
C TYR A 129 18.28 10.46 -5.51
N PHE A 130 17.94 9.69 -4.50
CA PHE A 130 16.97 10.04 -3.49
C PHE A 130 17.63 9.95 -2.11
N VAL A 131 17.34 10.92 -1.25
CA VAL A 131 17.79 10.91 0.14
C VAL A 131 16.60 10.84 1.09
N MET A 132 16.76 10.08 2.15
CA MET A 132 15.71 9.91 3.16
C MET A 132 15.43 11.19 3.94
N ASN A 133 16.43 12.06 4.11
CA ASN A 133 16.33 13.33 4.83
C ASN A 133 16.87 14.49 3.97
N ALA A 134 16.41 15.70 4.27
CA ALA A 134 16.83 16.93 3.57
C ALA A 134 18.28 17.32 3.82
N SER A 135 18.92 16.80 4.86
CA SER A 135 20.30 17.05 5.22
C SER A 135 20.98 15.73 5.60
N ASN A 136 22.32 15.74 5.68
CA ASN A 136 23.10 14.56 6.07
C ASN A 136 22.89 14.23 7.56
N THR A 137 21.71 13.76 7.89
CA THR A 137 21.33 13.35 9.24
C THR A 137 20.24 12.29 9.15
N ASN A 138 20.19 11.39 10.11
CA ASN A 138 19.08 10.47 10.34
C ASN A 138 18.20 10.90 11.53
N SER A 139 18.41 12.10 12.05
CA SER A 139 17.60 12.66 13.14
C SER A 139 16.12 12.66 12.79
N GLY A 140 15.30 12.18 13.70
CA GLY A 140 13.87 12.01 13.50
C GLY A 140 13.49 10.70 12.78
N GLY A 141 14.45 9.91 12.33
CA GLY A 141 14.27 8.57 11.73
C GLY A 141 13.20 8.53 10.66
N TRP A 142 12.48 7.42 10.59
CA TRP A 142 11.37 7.23 9.65
C TRP A 142 10.31 8.32 9.80
N LYS A 143 9.95 8.66 11.01
CA LYS A 143 8.87 9.61 11.32
C LYS A 143 9.02 10.96 10.61
N SER A 144 10.26 11.47 10.51
CA SER A 144 10.57 12.76 9.90
C SER A 144 11.12 12.66 8.49
N SER A 145 11.26 11.45 7.94
CA SER A 145 11.90 11.24 6.64
C SER A 145 11.09 11.83 5.49
N GLN A 146 11.79 12.30 4.46
CA GLN A 146 11.17 12.71 3.20
C GLN A 146 10.51 11.53 2.46
N MET A 147 11.05 10.33 2.60
CA MET A 147 10.43 9.13 2.07
C MET A 147 9.00 9.00 2.59
N ARG A 148 8.82 9.10 3.91
CA ARG A 148 7.50 9.01 4.53
C ARG A 148 6.57 10.15 4.11
N THR A 149 7.03 11.39 4.23
CA THR A 149 6.16 12.56 4.09
C THR A 149 5.92 12.97 2.65
N ASN A 150 6.96 12.94 1.82
CA ASN A 150 6.93 13.52 0.48
C ASN A 150 6.75 12.48 -0.62
N ILE A 151 7.19 11.23 -0.39
CA ILE A 151 7.08 10.16 -1.39
C ILE A 151 5.92 9.23 -1.08
N CYS A 152 5.93 8.55 0.05
CA CYS A 152 4.85 7.63 0.40
C CYS A 152 3.51 8.36 0.59
N GLY A 153 3.54 9.47 1.32
CA GLY A 153 2.34 10.20 1.74
C GLY A 153 1.76 9.63 3.04
N THR A 154 1.22 10.51 3.87
CA THR A 154 0.74 10.16 5.21
C THR A 154 -0.77 10.32 5.38
N SER A 155 -1.49 10.85 4.39
CA SER A 155 -2.90 11.20 4.51
C SER A 155 -3.67 10.94 3.24
N LEU A 156 -4.95 10.55 3.39
CA LEU A 156 -5.90 10.46 2.28
C LEU A 156 -6.60 11.79 1.96
N SER A 157 -6.40 12.82 2.77
CA SER A 157 -6.95 14.17 2.54
C SER A 157 -5.92 15.14 1.94
N SER A 158 -4.63 14.82 2.02
CA SER A 158 -3.55 15.64 1.48
C SER A 158 -2.45 14.73 0.97
N TYR A 159 -2.50 14.34 -0.30
CA TYR A 159 -1.61 13.34 -0.88
C TYR A 159 -1.03 13.74 -2.25
N SER A 160 -1.27 14.96 -2.71
CA SER A 160 -0.74 15.45 -4.00
C SER A 160 0.77 15.28 -4.08
N GLY A 161 1.27 14.82 -5.21
CA GLY A 161 2.69 14.60 -5.44
C GLY A 161 3.31 13.37 -4.77
N THR A 162 2.50 12.53 -4.10
CA THR A 162 2.95 11.31 -3.43
C THR A 162 2.51 10.04 -4.16
N ILE A 163 3.02 8.88 -3.73
CA ILE A 163 2.58 7.58 -4.28
C ILE A 163 1.07 7.37 -4.08
N ILE A 164 0.49 7.86 -2.99
CA ILE A 164 -0.97 7.80 -2.78
C ILE A 164 -1.73 8.50 -3.90
N ALA A 165 -1.19 9.56 -4.48
CA ALA A 165 -1.85 10.29 -5.57
C ALA A 165 -1.93 9.47 -6.86
N VAL A 166 -0.92 8.65 -7.14
CA VAL A 166 -0.77 7.95 -8.43
C VAL A 166 -1.36 6.56 -8.46
N ILE A 167 -1.70 5.97 -7.30
CA ILE A 167 -2.43 4.70 -7.25
C ILE A 167 -3.91 4.90 -7.63
N PRO A 168 -4.60 3.88 -8.16
CA PRO A 168 -6.01 3.96 -8.53
C PRO A 168 -6.90 4.41 -7.36
N ALA A 169 -7.91 5.24 -7.65
CA ALA A 169 -8.86 5.70 -6.64
C ALA A 169 -9.56 4.55 -5.90
N ALA A 170 -9.87 3.46 -6.60
CA ALA A 170 -10.49 2.28 -5.99
C ALA A 170 -9.58 1.60 -4.96
N LEU A 171 -8.25 1.55 -5.21
CA LEU A 171 -7.28 1.06 -4.24
C LEU A 171 -7.15 2.05 -3.07
N ARG A 172 -7.01 3.33 -3.38
CA ARG A 172 -6.89 4.39 -2.37
C ARG A 172 -8.06 4.38 -1.37
N ALA A 173 -9.27 4.14 -1.86
CA ALA A 173 -10.49 4.10 -1.04
C ALA A 173 -10.55 2.95 -0.04
N VAL A 174 -9.72 1.92 -0.20
CA VAL A 174 -9.72 0.73 0.67
C VAL A 174 -8.46 0.59 1.52
N LEU A 175 -7.52 1.53 1.40
CA LEU A 175 -6.32 1.52 2.24
C LEU A 175 -6.68 1.59 3.72
N LYS A 176 -6.03 0.77 4.50
CA LYS A 176 -6.03 0.84 5.96
C LYS A 176 -4.65 1.27 6.43
N SER A 177 -4.62 2.09 7.47
CA SER A 177 -3.35 2.48 8.08
C SER A 177 -2.67 1.30 8.76
N VAL A 178 -1.35 1.32 8.75
CA VAL A 178 -0.48 0.42 9.51
C VAL A 178 0.25 1.19 10.58
N THR A 179 0.53 0.53 11.69
CA THR A 179 1.31 1.09 12.78
C THR A 179 2.75 0.57 12.69
N LYS A 180 3.68 1.49 12.48
CA LYS A 180 5.11 1.18 12.39
C LYS A 180 5.82 1.65 13.64
N TYR A 181 6.63 0.77 14.22
CA TYR A 181 7.53 1.07 15.33
C TYR A 181 8.95 1.18 14.79
N THR A 182 9.55 2.35 14.93
CA THR A 182 10.89 2.63 14.42
C THR A 182 11.65 3.50 15.39
N ASP A 183 12.97 3.46 15.37
CA ASP A 183 13.78 4.51 16.01
C ASP A 183 13.54 5.83 15.29
N ASN A 184 12.88 6.75 15.96
CA ASN A 184 12.54 8.07 15.45
C ASN A 184 13.45 9.19 15.98
N THR A 185 14.55 8.84 16.63
CA THR A 185 15.59 9.79 17.04
C THR A 185 16.76 9.82 16.08
N GLY A 186 17.01 8.69 15.40
CA GLY A 186 18.19 8.49 14.56
C GLY A 186 19.47 8.33 15.37
N GLY A 187 19.35 7.99 16.64
CA GLY A 187 20.49 7.90 17.56
C GLY A 187 21.39 6.70 17.35
N GLY A 188 20.95 5.71 16.60
CA GLY A 188 21.73 4.52 16.27
C GLY A 188 22.10 3.65 17.48
N SER A 189 21.33 3.70 18.56
CA SER A 189 21.53 2.86 19.75
C SER A 189 20.30 2.01 20.03
N ASP A 190 20.49 0.84 20.63
CA ASP A 190 19.44 -0.13 21.00
C ASP A 190 18.62 0.35 22.21
N THR A 191 18.25 1.63 22.23
CA THR A 191 17.51 2.23 23.34
C THR A 191 16.02 2.15 23.06
N ALA A 192 15.29 1.34 23.80
CA ALA A 192 13.86 1.13 23.64
C ALA A 192 13.02 2.42 23.67
N SER A 193 13.44 3.44 24.43
CA SER A 193 12.74 4.72 24.49
C SER A 193 12.85 5.55 23.19
N TYR A 194 13.74 5.20 22.28
CA TYR A 194 13.87 5.86 20.98
C TYR A 194 12.85 5.30 19.98
N VAL A 195 12.31 4.13 20.24
CA VAL A 195 11.30 3.50 19.39
C VAL A 195 9.94 4.08 19.69
N THR A 196 9.35 4.73 18.70
CA THR A 196 7.99 5.27 18.77
C THR A 196 7.19 4.84 17.55
N SER A 197 5.87 4.95 17.65
CA SER A 197 5.00 4.56 16.54
C SER A 197 4.74 5.72 15.58
N THR A 198 4.53 5.36 14.32
CA THR A 198 3.86 6.18 13.32
C THR A 198 2.67 5.42 12.75
N THR A 199 1.68 6.17 12.26
CA THR A 199 0.55 5.60 11.52
C THR A 199 0.73 5.98 10.06
N ASP A 200 0.83 4.97 9.21
CA ASP A 200 1.19 5.14 7.80
C ASP A 200 0.25 4.36 6.89
N LEU A 201 0.06 4.84 5.66
CA LEU A 201 -0.75 4.16 4.64
C LEU A 201 0.12 3.31 3.71
N LEU A 202 1.31 3.80 3.39
CA LEU A 202 2.29 3.14 2.51
C LEU A 202 3.68 3.23 3.16
N PRO A 203 3.96 2.49 4.25
CA PRO A 203 5.28 2.48 4.86
C PRO A 203 6.25 1.65 4.03
N LEU A 204 7.54 1.87 4.24
CA LEU A 204 8.54 0.89 3.85
C LEU A 204 8.43 -0.34 4.77
N LEU A 205 8.74 -1.51 4.23
CA LEU A 205 8.89 -2.72 5.04
C LEU A 205 10.05 -2.55 6.01
N SER A 206 9.90 -3.06 7.20
CA SER A 206 11.02 -3.24 8.13
C SER A 206 11.77 -4.53 7.81
N GLU A 207 12.97 -4.67 8.35
CA GLU A 207 13.76 -5.89 8.23
C GLU A 207 12.99 -7.13 8.72
N PHE A 208 12.25 -6.99 9.81
CA PHE A 208 11.39 -8.04 10.37
C PHE A 208 10.24 -8.47 9.46
N GLU A 209 9.78 -7.60 8.58
CA GLU A 209 8.68 -7.90 7.66
C GLU A 209 9.17 -8.53 6.35
N TYR A 210 10.49 -8.55 6.16
CA TYR A 210 11.12 -9.09 4.94
C TYR A 210 11.51 -10.57 5.10
N HIS A 211 11.56 -11.06 6.31
CA HIS A 211 11.85 -12.43 6.70
C HIS A 211 10.57 -13.07 7.28
#